data_338494353c9a3b095a0de4c1e77c0d7f
#
_entry.id   338494353c9a3b095a0de4c1e77c0d7f
#
_cell.length_a   1.000
_cell.length_b   1.000
_cell.length_c   1.000
_cell.angle_alpha   90.00
_cell.angle_beta   90.00
_cell.angle_gamma   90.00
#
_symmetry.space_group_name_H-M   'P 1'
#
loop_
_entity.id
_entity.type
_entity.pdbx_description
1 polymer ?
#
loop_
_entity_poly.entity_id
_entity_poly.type
_entity_poly.pdbx_seq_one_letter_code
_entity_poly.pdbx_strand_id
1 'polypeptide(L)'
;MVDNQVSAAVIIGIAKTQDKQEAFIQVFHTLCQSMEKVSYDIKDFVYQEEPFSISIKNSIFKKHYIHIEDSKLSTVIDLELDMPLHIQTTKYAPTIMGPFAYLKNMQCNHAILNLESQTHGYMKYQNQIYNIQGIIYQEKDWGNSFPKKYIWVQSNCCLQKKQFYFYRVPQFH
;
A
#
# COMPACT_ATOMS: atom_id res chain seq x y z
N MET A 1 8.33 1.50 0.92
CA MET A 1 9.39 2.49 1.21
C MET A 1 10.73 1.79 1.21
N VAL A 2 11.71 2.37 0.56
CA VAL A 2 13.09 1.88 0.55
C VAL A 2 14.02 3.09 0.66
N ASP A 3 14.93 3.05 1.61
CA ASP A 3 16.10 3.91 1.66
C ASP A 3 17.37 3.06 1.84
N ASN A 4 18.53 3.68 1.97
CA ASN A 4 19.80 2.95 2.07
C ASN A 4 19.95 2.15 3.38
N GLN A 5 19.11 2.39 4.38
CA GLN A 5 19.20 1.79 5.70
C GLN A 5 17.99 0.90 6.03
N VAL A 6 16.79 1.28 5.58
CA VAL A 6 15.54 0.64 5.95
C VAL A 6 14.66 0.41 4.75
N SER A 7 14.16 -0.82 4.62
CA SER A 7 13.04 -1.13 3.73
C SER A 7 11.83 -1.48 4.57
N ALA A 8 10.68 -0.90 4.25
CA ALA A 8 9.45 -1.17 4.97
C ALA A 8 8.24 -1.26 4.03
N ALA A 9 7.27 -2.07 4.41
CA ALA A 9 5.95 -2.14 3.81
C ALA A 9 4.89 -1.98 4.90
N VAL A 10 3.86 -1.19 4.61
CA VAL A 10 2.70 -1.01 5.48
C VAL A 10 1.45 -1.34 4.71
N ILE A 11 0.60 -2.16 5.30
CA ILE A 11 -0.71 -2.51 4.76
C ILE A 11 -1.77 -2.02 5.74
N ILE A 12 -2.65 -1.16 5.27
CA ILE A 12 -3.83 -0.71 6.00
C ILE A 12 -5.07 -1.17 5.25
N GLY A 13 -6.03 -1.80 5.92
CA GLY A 13 -7.17 -2.36 5.21
C GLY A 13 -8.28 -2.88 6.09
N ILE A 14 -9.27 -3.44 5.41
CA ILE A 14 -10.39 -4.14 6.02
C ILE A 14 -10.47 -5.57 5.48
N ALA A 15 -10.85 -6.49 6.33
CA ALA A 15 -11.21 -7.85 5.97
C ALA A 15 -12.64 -8.14 6.42
N LYS A 16 -13.46 -8.62 5.49
CA LYS A 16 -14.85 -9.03 5.75
C LYS A 16 -15.03 -10.48 5.33
N THR A 17 -15.26 -11.35 6.30
CA THR A 17 -15.66 -12.73 6.09
C THR A 17 -17.08 -12.92 6.64
N GLN A 18 -17.64 -14.12 6.46
CA GLN A 18 -18.98 -14.44 7.01
C GLN A 18 -19.00 -14.28 8.55
N ASP A 19 -17.91 -14.65 9.22
CA ASP A 19 -17.86 -14.74 10.67
C ASP A 19 -17.12 -13.57 11.33
N LYS A 20 -16.34 -12.80 10.56
CA LYS A 20 -15.47 -11.77 11.11
C LYS A 20 -15.37 -10.56 10.19
N GLN A 21 -15.45 -9.39 10.80
CA GLN A 21 -15.16 -8.11 10.14
C GLN A 21 -14.13 -7.37 10.98
N GLU A 22 -13.02 -7.02 10.38
CA GLU A 22 -11.97 -6.27 11.06
C GLU A 22 -11.33 -5.22 10.14
N ALA A 23 -10.87 -4.14 10.74
CA ALA A 23 -9.86 -3.28 10.17
C ALA A 23 -8.49 -3.70 10.71
N PHE A 24 -7.41 -3.46 9.96
CA PHE A 24 -6.08 -3.86 10.40
C PHE A 24 -4.99 -2.94 9.84
N ILE A 25 -3.89 -2.91 10.58
CA ILE A 25 -2.61 -2.34 10.14
C ILE A 25 -1.57 -3.45 10.27
N GLN A 26 -0.77 -3.64 9.22
CA GLN A 26 0.38 -4.54 9.20
C GLN A 26 1.62 -3.74 8.84
N VAL A 27 2.70 -3.97 9.57
CA VAL A 27 3.99 -3.31 9.34
C VAL A 27 5.06 -4.37 9.20
N PHE A 28 5.87 -4.23 8.16
CA PHE A 28 7.06 -5.03 7.89
C PHE A 28 8.24 -4.09 7.68
N HIS A 29 9.37 -4.38 8.24
CA HIS A 29 10.60 -3.63 7.95
C HIS A 29 11.85 -4.47 8.23
N THR A 30 12.95 -4.08 7.61
CA THR A 30 14.22 -4.82 7.69
C THR A 30 14.85 -4.85 9.07
N LEU A 31 14.44 -3.98 9.99
CA LEU A 31 14.94 -3.95 11.38
C LEU A 31 14.19 -4.93 12.29
N CYS A 32 13.07 -5.47 11.86
CA CYS A 32 12.26 -6.44 12.60
C CYS A 32 12.24 -7.79 11.86
N GLN A 33 12.42 -8.88 12.59
CA GLN A 33 12.37 -10.23 11.99
C GLN A 33 10.95 -10.77 11.82
N SER A 34 9.96 -10.10 12.39
CA SER A 34 8.56 -10.51 12.35
C SER A 34 7.65 -9.39 11.89
N MET A 35 6.53 -9.78 11.29
CA MET A 35 5.45 -8.85 10.96
C MET A 35 4.75 -8.38 12.23
N GLU A 36 4.53 -7.08 12.35
CA GLU A 36 3.61 -6.51 13.32
C GLU A 36 2.22 -6.39 12.70
N LYS A 37 1.19 -6.88 13.38
CA LYS A 37 -0.21 -6.73 12.97
C LYS A 37 -1.07 -6.32 14.15
N VAL A 38 -1.87 -5.29 13.95
CA VAL A 38 -2.92 -4.86 14.89
C VAL A 38 -4.28 -4.89 14.19
N SER A 39 -5.26 -5.50 14.86
CA SER A 39 -6.64 -5.57 14.41
C SER A 39 -7.50 -4.62 15.24
N TYR A 40 -8.49 -4.00 14.59
CA TYR A 40 -9.41 -3.01 15.14
C TYR A 40 -10.85 -3.37 14.77
N ASP A 41 -11.81 -2.75 15.44
CA ASP A 41 -13.21 -2.79 14.99
C ASP A 41 -13.29 -2.14 13.61
N ILE A 42 -14.10 -2.72 12.72
CA ILE A 42 -14.28 -2.18 11.37
C ILE A 42 -14.80 -0.74 11.37
N LYS A 43 -15.48 -0.32 12.44
CA LYS A 43 -15.97 1.06 12.61
C LYS A 43 -14.85 2.09 12.79
N ASP A 44 -13.66 1.64 13.18
CA ASP A 44 -12.49 2.50 13.31
C ASP A 44 -11.85 2.83 11.95
N PHE A 45 -12.23 2.11 10.89
CA PHE A 45 -11.76 2.35 9.53
C PHE A 45 -12.60 3.43 8.86
N VAL A 46 -11.98 4.55 8.55
CA VAL A 46 -12.59 5.64 7.81
C VAL A 46 -11.91 5.78 6.46
N TYR A 47 -12.71 5.77 5.39
CA TYR A 47 -12.24 5.94 4.02
C TYR A 47 -12.90 7.16 3.40
N GLN A 48 -12.11 7.99 2.75
CA GLN A 48 -12.55 9.12 1.93
C GLN A 48 -11.89 9.01 0.56
N GLU A 49 -12.67 9.18 -0.49
CA GLU A 49 -12.18 9.04 -1.87
C GLU A 49 -11.53 10.34 -2.36
N GLU A 50 -12.17 11.47 -2.13
CA GLU A 50 -11.68 12.77 -2.59
C GLU A 50 -11.78 13.84 -1.49
N PRO A 51 -10.69 14.39 -0.99
CA PRO A 51 -9.30 13.93 -1.21
C PRO A 51 -9.06 12.55 -0.60
N PHE A 52 -8.26 11.72 -1.29
CA PHE A 52 -7.97 10.36 -0.82
C PHE A 52 -7.39 10.36 0.59
N SER A 53 -8.04 9.61 1.48
CA SER A 53 -7.60 9.41 2.85
C SER A 53 -8.15 8.11 3.41
N ILE A 54 -7.31 7.37 4.12
CA ILE A 54 -7.69 6.24 4.96
C ILE A 54 -7.18 6.54 6.36
N SER A 55 -8.01 6.30 7.38
CA SER A 55 -7.55 6.36 8.77
C SER A 55 -8.08 5.21 9.60
N ILE A 56 -7.27 4.78 10.56
CA ILE A 56 -7.64 3.86 11.65
C ILE A 56 -7.03 4.43 12.92
N LYS A 57 -7.88 4.86 13.87
CA LYS A 57 -7.44 5.53 15.11
C LYS A 57 -6.52 6.72 14.78
N ASN A 58 -5.29 6.71 15.29
CA ASN A 58 -4.29 7.75 15.05
C ASN A 58 -3.55 7.61 13.73
N SER A 59 -3.65 6.44 13.10
CA SER A 59 -2.93 6.17 11.85
C SER A 59 -3.68 6.72 10.64
N ILE A 60 -2.95 7.39 9.74
CA ILE A 60 -3.50 8.10 8.59
C ILE A 60 -2.68 7.80 7.35
N PHE A 61 -3.37 7.46 6.27
CA PHE A 61 -2.84 7.29 4.92
C PHE A 61 -3.47 8.33 3.99
N LYS A 62 -2.65 9.21 3.44
CA LYS A 62 -3.04 10.20 2.44
C LYS A 62 -2.13 10.11 1.22
N LYS A 63 -2.49 10.85 0.19
CA LYS A 63 -1.73 10.90 -1.06
C LYS A 63 -0.29 11.42 -0.86
N HIS A 64 -0.10 12.37 0.04
CA HIS A 64 1.18 13.04 0.31
C HIS A 64 1.67 12.89 1.74
N TYR A 65 1.02 12.07 2.55
CA TYR A 65 1.38 11.92 3.96
C TYR A 65 0.97 10.55 4.50
N ILE A 66 1.86 9.93 5.23
CA ILE A 66 1.62 8.67 5.93
C ILE A 66 2.06 8.84 7.38
N HIS A 67 1.14 8.60 8.29
CA HIS A 67 1.41 8.52 9.72
C HIS A 67 0.87 7.22 10.27
N ILE A 68 1.72 6.40 10.87
CA ILE A 68 1.37 5.14 11.51
C ILE A 68 1.80 5.19 12.95
N GLU A 69 0.84 5.14 13.84
CA GLU A 69 1.07 5.10 15.28
C GLU A 69 -0.03 4.31 15.98
N ASP A 70 0.36 3.34 16.78
CA ASP A 70 -0.52 2.62 17.70
C ASP A 70 0.27 2.10 18.89
N SER A 71 -0.34 2.08 20.07
CA SER A 71 0.29 1.59 21.31
C SER A 71 0.67 0.10 21.29
N LYS A 72 0.09 -0.66 20.35
CA LYS A 72 0.37 -2.10 20.15
C LYS A 72 1.42 -2.36 19.06
N LEU A 73 1.85 -1.31 18.36
CA LEU A 73 2.97 -1.37 17.42
C LEU A 73 4.25 -0.92 18.11
N SER A 74 5.34 -1.61 17.86
CA SER A 74 6.67 -1.13 18.27
C SER A 74 7.25 -0.11 17.27
N THR A 75 6.55 0.07 16.16
CA THR A 75 6.95 0.91 15.04
C THR A 75 6.04 2.13 14.91
N VAL A 76 6.63 3.32 14.81
CA VAL A 76 5.96 4.55 14.40
C VAL A 76 6.58 5.00 13.08
N ILE A 77 5.75 5.42 12.13
CA ILE A 77 6.17 5.92 10.82
C ILE A 77 5.52 7.28 10.60
N ASP A 78 6.31 8.25 10.21
CA ASP A 78 5.85 9.60 9.86
C ASP A 78 6.60 10.06 8.62
N LEU A 79 5.89 10.13 7.48
CA LEU A 79 6.48 10.38 6.18
C LEU A 79 5.67 11.39 5.39
N GLU A 80 6.35 12.37 4.84
CA GLU A 80 5.85 13.23 3.77
C GLU A 80 6.30 12.68 2.42
N LEU A 81 5.43 12.79 1.43
CA LEU A 81 5.64 12.31 0.08
C LEU A 81 5.58 13.46 -0.90
N ASP A 82 6.58 13.54 -1.76
CA ASP A 82 6.58 14.46 -2.89
C ASP A 82 5.49 14.12 -3.92
N MET A 83 5.45 14.87 -5.01
CA MET A 83 4.50 14.65 -6.09
C MET A 83 4.60 13.22 -6.60
N PRO A 84 3.49 12.46 -6.58
CA PRO A 84 3.48 11.09 -7.01
C PRO A 84 3.62 10.96 -8.53
N LEU A 85 4.38 9.97 -8.96
CA LEU A 85 4.38 9.54 -10.35
C LEU A 85 3.15 8.67 -10.59
N HIS A 86 2.20 9.20 -11.35
CA HIS A 86 0.99 8.46 -11.71
C HIS A 86 1.15 7.68 -13.02
N ILE A 87 0.53 6.51 -13.06
CA ILE A 87 0.32 5.81 -14.33
C ILE A 87 -0.78 6.55 -15.10
N GLN A 88 -0.52 6.81 -16.39
CA GLN A 88 -1.54 7.38 -17.25
C GLN A 88 -2.69 6.40 -17.41
N THR A 89 -3.88 6.85 -17.06
CA THR A 89 -5.11 6.08 -17.21
C THR A 89 -5.94 6.63 -18.37
N THR A 90 -6.76 5.77 -18.95
CA THR A 90 -7.69 6.12 -20.01
C THR A 90 -9.07 5.55 -19.69
N LYS A 91 -10.10 5.99 -20.43
CA LYS A 91 -11.44 5.38 -20.29
C LYS A 91 -11.48 3.88 -20.60
N TYR A 92 -10.51 3.34 -21.37
CA TYR A 92 -10.40 1.91 -21.66
C TYR A 92 -9.49 1.17 -20.70
N ALA A 93 -8.66 1.88 -19.96
CA ALA A 93 -7.75 1.36 -18.96
C ALA A 93 -7.73 2.29 -17.74
N PRO A 94 -8.78 2.24 -16.88
CA PRO A 94 -8.89 3.12 -15.72
C PRO A 94 -7.94 2.74 -14.59
N THR A 95 -7.41 1.52 -14.63
CA THR A 95 -6.32 1.03 -13.76
C THR A 95 -5.33 0.22 -14.60
N ILE A 96 -4.26 -0.27 -13.99
CA ILE A 96 -3.31 -1.17 -14.65
C ILE A 96 -3.93 -2.48 -15.12
N MET A 97 -5.13 -2.81 -14.67
CA MET A 97 -5.88 -3.97 -15.13
C MET A 97 -6.52 -3.77 -16.51
N GLY A 98 -6.36 -2.57 -17.08
CA GLY A 98 -6.97 -2.24 -18.38
C GLY A 98 -8.49 -2.35 -18.35
N PRO A 99 -9.13 -2.90 -19.41
CA PRO A 99 -10.57 -3.02 -19.48
C PRO A 99 -11.16 -4.00 -18.44
N PHE A 100 -10.35 -4.91 -17.89
CA PHE A 100 -10.79 -5.83 -16.83
C PHE A 100 -11.20 -5.13 -15.54
N ALA A 101 -10.76 -3.88 -15.32
CA ALA A 101 -11.19 -3.07 -14.19
C ALA A 101 -12.70 -2.80 -14.15
N TYR A 102 -13.40 -2.97 -15.25
CA TYR A 102 -14.86 -2.83 -15.35
C TYR A 102 -15.65 -4.11 -15.00
N LEU A 103 -14.97 -5.24 -14.83
CA LEU A 103 -15.62 -6.49 -14.49
C LEU A 103 -15.97 -6.51 -13.00
N LYS A 104 -17.26 -6.49 -12.66
CA LYS A 104 -17.76 -6.44 -11.28
C LYS A 104 -17.41 -7.67 -10.43
N ASN A 105 -17.17 -8.82 -11.06
CA ASN A 105 -16.97 -10.11 -10.37
C ASN A 105 -15.50 -10.57 -10.36
N MET A 106 -14.56 -9.66 -10.50
CA MET A 106 -13.15 -10.00 -10.37
C MET A 106 -12.83 -10.44 -8.94
N GLN A 107 -12.10 -11.53 -8.81
CA GLN A 107 -11.64 -12.01 -7.50
C GLN A 107 -10.83 -10.95 -6.76
N CYS A 108 -9.94 -10.29 -7.49
CA CYS A 108 -9.10 -9.22 -6.99
C CYS A 108 -8.93 -8.14 -8.05
N ASN A 109 -9.11 -6.92 -7.64
CA ASN A 109 -8.81 -5.72 -8.43
C ASN A 109 -7.54 -5.09 -7.89
N HIS A 110 -6.81 -4.40 -8.77
CA HIS A 110 -5.56 -3.76 -8.45
C HIS A 110 -5.46 -2.39 -9.10
N ALA A 111 -5.01 -1.40 -8.34
CA ALA A 111 -4.74 -0.07 -8.85
C ALA A 111 -3.46 0.48 -8.21
N ILE A 112 -2.61 1.10 -9.02
CA ILE A 112 -1.44 1.82 -8.54
C ILE A 112 -1.85 3.25 -8.28
N LEU A 113 -1.70 3.69 -7.04
CA LEU A 113 -1.98 5.06 -6.60
C LEU A 113 -0.78 5.98 -6.85
N ASN A 114 0.42 5.43 -6.65
CA ASN A 114 1.69 6.13 -6.79
C ASN A 114 2.76 5.12 -7.21
N LEU A 115 3.25 5.24 -8.44
CA LEU A 115 4.29 4.35 -8.95
C LEU A 115 5.63 4.60 -8.28
N GLU A 116 5.95 5.87 -8.03
CA GLU A 116 7.17 6.32 -7.37
C GLU A 116 7.00 7.75 -6.88
N SER A 117 7.38 8.03 -5.65
CA SER A 117 7.69 9.39 -5.21
C SER A 117 8.85 9.39 -4.21
N GLN A 118 9.55 10.50 -4.15
CA GLN A 118 10.50 10.71 -3.06
C GLN A 118 9.72 10.86 -1.77
N THR A 119 10.31 10.40 -0.68
CA THR A 119 9.72 10.52 0.65
C THR A 119 10.79 10.93 1.66
N HIS A 120 10.38 11.69 2.64
CA HIS A 120 11.22 12.10 3.75
C HIS A 120 10.42 12.09 5.05
N GLY A 121 11.12 11.95 6.17
CA GLY A 121 10.51 11.86 7.48
C GLY A 121 11.30 10.95 8.41
N TYR A 122 10.61 10.19 9.24
CA TYR A 122 11.27 9.26 10.14
C TYR A 122 10.48 7.98 10.37
N MET A 123 11.21 6.96 10.80
CA MET A 123 10.66 5.74 11.39
C MET A 123 11.28 5.57 12.77
N LYS A 124 10.44 5.34 13.78
CA LYS A 124 10.89 4.98 15.13
C LYS A 124 10.60 3.50 15.37
N TYR A 125 11.62 2.77 15.82
CA TYR A 125 11.51 1.37 16.21
C TYR A 125 12.33 1.12 17.47
N GLN A 126 11.74 0.49 18.49
CA GLN A 126 12.39 0.19 19.77
C GLN A 126 13.12 1.40 20.39
N ASN A 127 12.49 2.57 20.41
CA ASN A 127 13.03 3.85 20.88
C ASN A 127 14.19 4.45 20.06
N GLN A 128 14.59 3.81 18.97
CA GLN A 128 15.57 4.37 18.04
C GLN A 128 14.85 5.06 16.87
N ILE A 129 15.34 6.24 16.48
CA ILE A 129 14.80 7.02 15.37
C ILE A 129 15.72 6.84 14.16
N TYR A 130 15.11 6.52 13.04
CA TYR A 130 15.73 6.39 11.71
C TYR A 130 15.18 7.50 10.84
N ASN A 131 16.03 8.43 10.44
CA ASN A 131 15.65 9.45 9.46
C ASN A 131 15.57 8.81 8.09
N ILE A 132 14.44 8.98 7.42
CA ILE A 132 14.15 8.37 6.13
C ILE A 132 14.26 9.41 5.04
N GLN A 133 15.04 9.08 4.02
CA GLN A 133 15.09 9.79 2.75
C GLN A 133 15.19 8.76 1.64
N GLY A 134 14.10 8.46 0.98
CA GLY A 134 14.02 7.33 0.09
C GLY A 134 12.89 7.44 -0.92
N ILE A 135 12.49 6.31 -1.46
CA ILE A 135 11.39 6.20 -2.42
C ILE A 135 10.24 5.39 -1.85
N ILE A 136 9.02 5.72 -2.25
CA ILE A 136 7.82 5.01 -1.87
C ILE A 136 6.97 4.67 -3.10
N TYR A 137 6.31 3.50 -3.01
CA TYR A 137 5.30 2.99 -3.92
C TYR A 137 3.99 2.82 -3.15
N GLN A 138 2.85 3.13 -3.79
CA GLN A 138 1.54 2.95 -3.18
C GLN A 138 0.59 2.26 -4.15
N GLU A 139 -0.11 1.26 -3.66
CA GLU A 139 -1.11 0.52 -4.40
C GLU A 139 -2.39 0.34 -3.58
N LYS A 140 -3.47 -0.03 -4.25
CA LYS A 140 -4.77 -0.38 -3.66
C LYS A 140 -5.26 -1.67 -4.28
N ASP A 141 -5.51 -2.66 -3.44
CA ASP A 141 -6.13 -3.92 -3.81
C ASP A 141 -7.51 -4.03 -3.18
N TRP A 142 -8.47 -4.57 -3.91
CA TRP A 142 -9.80 -4.88 -3.39
C TRP A 142 -10.44 -6.03 -4.14
N GLY A 143 -11.28 -6.81 -3.45
CA GLY A 143 -11.98 -7.95 -4.02
C GLY A 143 -12.40 -8.96 -2.98
N ASN A 144 -12.91 -10.09 -3.44
CA ASN A 144 -13.43 -11.15 -2.58
C ASN A 144 -12.36 -12.17 -2.16
N SER A 145 -11.30 -12.30 -2.93
CA SER A 145 -10.19 -13.22 -2.64
C SER A 145 -8.97 -12.89 -3.48
N PHE A 146 -7.81 -13.32 -3.02
CA PHE A 146 -6.61 -13.33 -3.85
C PHE A 146 -6.52 -14.66 -4.62
N PRO A 147 -6.00 -14.66 -5.87
CA PRO A 147 -5.75 -15.89 -6.60
C PRO A 147 -4.76 -16.78 -5.84
N LYS A 148 -4.99 -18.10 -5.88
CA LYS A 148 -4.13 -19.09 -5.18
C LYS A 148 -2.67 -19.04 -5.62
N LYS A 149 -2.42 -18.65 -6.87
CA LYS A 149 -1.06 -18.48 -7.44
C LYS A 149 -1.03 -17.23 -8.28
N TYR A 150 0.03 -16.46 -8.16
CA TYR A 150 0.30 -15.30 -9.00
C TYR A 150 1.81 -15.05 -9.12
N ILE A 151 2.21 -14.38 -10.18
CA ILE A 151 3.57 -13.88 -10.35
C ILE A 151 3.47 -12.36 -10.26
N TRP A 152 4.26 -11.79 -9.37
CA TRP A 152 4.41 -10.35 -9.26
C TRP A 152 5.77 -9.94 -9.78
N VAL A 153 5.80 -9.03 -10.74
CA VAL A 153 7.03 -8.43 -11.22
C VAL A 153 6.84 -6.93 -11.25
N GLN A 154 7.70 -6.21 -10.57
CA GLN A 154 7.70 -4.76 -10.54
C GLN A 154 9.11 -4.23 -10.70
N SER A 155 9.28 -3.20 -11.51
CA SER A 155 10.51 -2.43 -11.61
C SER A 155 10.18 -0.96 -11.69
N ASN A 156 10.68 -0.19 -10.72
CA ASN A 156 10.56 1.27 -10.68
C ASN A 156 11.84 1.94 -11.19
N CYS A 157 12.85 1.15 -11.56
CA CYS A 157 14.17 1.62 -11.97
C CYS A 157 14.25 1.68 -13.49
N CYS A 158 13.95 2.81 -14.09
CA CYS A 158 14.04 3.01 -15.54
C CYS A 158 14.99 4.15 -15.85
N LEU A 159 16.15 3.77 -16.40
CA LEU A 159 17.14 4.69 -16.97
C LEU A 159 16.64 5.47 -18.20
N GLN A 160 15.47 5.13 -18.73
CA GLN A 160 14.79 5.83 -19.80
C GLN A 160 13.28 5.79 -19.51
N LYS A 161 12.59 6.92 -19.70
CA LYS A 161 11.13 7.12 -19.51
C LYS A 161 10.23 6.16 -20.31
N LYS A 162 10.46 4.86 -20.22
CA LYS A 162 9.60 3.84 -20.79
C LYS A 162 8.67 3.32 -19.72
N GLN A 163 7.37 3.45 -19.96
CA GLN A 163 6.33 2.88 -19.13
C GLN A 163 6.48 1.36 -19.14
N PHE A 164 6.53 0.74 -17.95
CA PHE A 164 6.48 -0.71 -17.81
C PHE A 164 5.04 -1.13 -17.55
N TYR A 165 4.61 -2.17 -18.27
CA TYR A 165 3.32 -2.79 -18.07
C TYR A 165 3.52 -4.01 -17.15
N PHE A 166 2.67 -4.11 -16.14
CA PHE A 166 2.64 -5.26 -15.25
C PHE A 166 1.68 -6.29 -15.81
N TYR A 167 2.13 -7.53 -15.91
CA TYR A 167 1.25 -8.64 -16.27
C TYR A 167 1.09 -9.55 -15.07
N ARG A 168 -0.14 -9.71 -14.64
CA ARG A 168 -0.55 -10.74 -13.71
C ARG A 168 -1.07 -11.91 -14.54
N VAL A 169 -0.40 -13.03 -14.51
CA VAL A 169 -0.86 -14.25 -15.20
C VAL A 169 -1.56 -15.14 -14.18
N PRO A 170 -2.89 -15.27 -14.23
CA PRO A 170 -3.57 -16.35 -13.52
C PRO A 170 -3.19 -17.68 -14.18
N GLN A 171 -2.65 -18.62 -13.44
CA GLN A 171 -2.60 -20.00 -13.92
C GLN A 171 -3.99 -20.61 -13.77
N PHE A 172 -4.63 -20.87 -14.90
CA PHE A 172 -5.81 -21.71 -14.97
C PHE A 172 -5.37 -23.17 -14.91
N HIS A 173 -5.99 -23.93 -14.05
CA HIS A 173 -6.01 -25.41 -14.06
C HIS A 173 -7.41 -25.86 -14.40
#